data_2abaea1d9fafee4d08077008829dcb13
#
_entry.id   2abaea1d9fafee4d08077008829dcb13
#
_cell.length_a   1.000
_cell.length_b   1.000
_cell.length_c   1.000
_cell.angle_alpha   90.00
_cell.angle_beta   90.00
_cell.angle_gamma   90.00
#
_symmetry.space_group_name_H-M   'P 1'
#
loop_
_entity.id
_entity.type
_entity.pdbx_description
1 polymer ?
#
loop_
_entity_poly.entity_id
_entity_poly.type
_entity_poly.pdbx_seq_one_letter_code
_entity_poly.pdbx_strand_id
1 'polypeptide(L)'
;MATTLSDKSYKKFISLLCLYIAQSVPLSFFTTVVPVIMRQENYSLESIGLLQLVKLPWILKFLWAPFIDKNAKSIKSYVRWIVYSELFYAMVIIAVGFLSLQTNFELIAVLVIIAITASATQDIATDAFAILILRKNERGMGNGIQSAGSFLGSLIGSGILLLLYHYFGWQALLFGLAGFVLLALTPLRMFKFERAEPDVTETGSEKVNIRYSDIYSFFTQKGISKQILLLVLFYSGIMGMLPMLKPFMVDLGY
;
A
#
# COMPACT_ATOMS: atom_id res chain seq x y z
N MET A 1 28.90 7.70 15.14
CA MET A 1 29.66 6.98 14.09
C MET A 1 28.71 6.75 12.94
N ALA A 2 28.72 7.63 11.91
CA ALA A 2 27.83 7.50 10.76
C ALA A 2 28.36 6.34 9.91
N THR A 3 27.66 5.19 9.95
CA THR A 3 27.89 4.09 9.03
C THR A 3 27.50 4.57 7.63
N THR A 4 28.48 4.81 6.77
CA THR A 4 28.27 4.98 5.33
C THR A 4 27.53 3.75 4.83
N LEU A 5 26.25 3.95 4.44
CA LEU A 5 25.47 2.89 3.83
C LEU A 5 26.25 2.38 2.62
N SER A 6 26.50 1.07 2.55
CA SER A 6 27.08 0.44 1.38
C SER A 6 26.25 0.79 0.16
N ASP A 7 26.85 0.98 -1.02
CA ASP A 7 26.16 1.24 -2.29
C ASP A 7 25.04 0.21 -2.57
N LYS A 8 25.23 -1.03 -2.14
CA LYS A 8 24.18 -2.09 -2.20
C LYS A 8 22.97 -1.80 -1.29
N SER A 9 23.17 -1.25 -0.09
CA SER A 9 22.07 -0.92 0.84
C SER A 9 21.24 0.27 0.34
N TYR A 10 21.87 1.29 -0.21
CA TYR A 10 21.21 2.44 -0.81
C TYR A 10 20.21 2.02 -1.92
N LYS A 11 20.62 1.13 -2.84
CA LYS A 11 19.77 0.64 -3.93
C LYS A 11 18.52 -0.08 -3.43
N LYS A 12 18.65 -0.89 -2.36
CA LYS A 12 17.51 -1.56 -1.71
C LYS A 12 16.53 -0.54 -1.16
N PHE A 13 17.02 0.43 -0.39
CA PHE A 13 16.19 1.40 0.29
C PHE A 13 15.46 2.35 -0.65
N ILE A 14 16.12 2.83 -1.71
CA ILE A 14 15.44 3.62 -2.75
C ILE A 14 14.35 2.82 -3.45
N SER A 15 14.62 1.56 -3.80
CA SER A 15 13.62 0.73 -4.47
C SER A 15 12.40 0.49 -3.59
N LEU A 16 12.62 0.21 -2.30
CA LEU A 16 11.52 0.05 -1.34
C LEU A 16 10.75 1.37 -1.15
N LEU A 17 11.45 2.49 -1.03
CA LEU A 17 10.80 3.81 -0.90
C LEU A 17 9.89 4.10 -2.10
N CYS A 18 10.37 3.91 -3.33
CA CYS A 18 9.58 4.11 -4.54
C CYS A 18 8.33 3.21 -4.56
N LEU A 19 8.46 1.94 -4.18
CA LEU A 19 7.35 1.00 -4.14
C LEU A 19 6.31 1.39 -3.08
N TYR A 20 6.74 1.77 -1.87
CA TYR A 20 5.82 2.20 -0.81
C TYR A 20 5.13 3.54 -1.12
N ILE A 21 5.80 4.45 -1.82
CA ILE A 21 5.14 5.65 -2.33
C ILE A 21 4.10 5.27 -3.38
N ALA A 22 4.47 4.43 -4.37
CA ALA A 22 3.59 4.04 -5.46
C ALA A 22 2.25 3.45 -4.98
N GLN A 23 2.28 2.60 -3.97
CA GLN A 23 1.07 2.00 -3.41
C GLN A 23 0.23 2.95 -2.55
N SER A 24 0.87 3.93 -1.90
CA SER A 24 0.18 4.84 -0.98
C SER A 24 -0.49 6.01 -1.69
N VAL A 25 0.10 6.49 -2.80
CA VAL A 25 -0.48 7.59 -3.60
C VAL A 25 -1.88 7.27 -4.10
N PRO A 26 -2.13 6.11 -4.77
CA PRO A 26 -3.46 5.78 -5.26
C PRO A 26 -4.49 5.64 -4.14
N LEU A 27 -4.12 4.94 -3.07
CA LEU A 27 -5.02 4.73 -1.94
C LEU A 27 -5.44 6.07 -1.32
N SER A 28 -4.48 6.96 -1.09
CA SER A 28 -4.74 8.29 -0.55
C SER A 28 -5.61 9.14 -1.49
N PHE A 29 -5.36 9.07 -2.80
CA PHE A 29 -6.18 9.75 -3.80
C PHE A 29 -7.64 9.32 -3.74
N PHE A 30 -7.92 8.02 -3.87
CA PHE A 30 -9.29 7.51 -3.88
C PHE A 30 -10.01 7.64 -2.53
N THR A 31 -9.30 7.68 -1.42
CA THR A 31 -9.91 7.79 -0.10
C THR A 31 -10.04 9.22 0.42
N THR A 32 -9.32 10.17 -0.16
CA THR A 32 -9.31 11.57 0.31
C THR A 32 -9.75 12.55 -0.77
N VAL A 33 -9.15 12.48 -1.98
CA VAL A 33 -9.42 13.47 -3.03
C VAL A 33 -10.74 13.19 -3.74
N VAL A 34 -11.00 11.94 -4.13
CA VAL A 34 -12.24 11.60 -4.85
C VAL A 34 -13.49 11.91 -4.03
N PRO A 35 -13.57 11.67 -2.70
CA PRO A 35 -14.67 12.15 -1.87
C PRO A 35 -14.88 13.65 -1.91
N VAL A 36 -13.81 14.45 -1.97
CA VAL A 36 -13.91 15.92 -2.08
C VAL A 36 -14.49 16.30 -3.43
N ILE A 37 -13.98 15.71 -4.52
CA ILE A 37 -14.51 15.92 -5.87
C ILE A 37 -16.00 15.56 -5.93
N MET A 38 -16.36 14.38 -5.42
CA MET A 38 -17.76 13.94 -5.37
C MET A 38 -18.65 14.93 -4.60
N ARG A 39 -18.14 15.48 -3.49
CA ARG A 39 -18.90 16.47 -2.72
C ARG A 39 -19.09 17.77 -3.48
N GLN A 40 -18.11 18.22 -4.23
CA GLN A 40 -18.20 19.40 -5.11
C GLN A 40 -19.20 19.17 -6.25
N GLU A 41 -19.30 17.95 -6.75
CA GLU A 41 -20.26 17.53 -7.79
C GLU A 41 -21.65 17.17 -7.23
N ASN A 42 -21.93 17.51 -5.96
CA ASN A 42 -23.22 17.31 -5.27
C ASN A 42 -23.64 15.83 -5.10
N TYR A 43 -22.71 14.90 -5.04
CA TYR A 43 -23.02 13.51 -4.68
C TYR A 43 -23.56 13.39 -3.26
N SER A 44 -24.44 12.40 -3.05
CA SER A 44 -24.97 12.10 -1.73
C SER A 44 -23.87 11.62 -0.78
N LEU A 45 -24.03 11.87 0.51
CA LEU A 45 -23.08 11.35 1.53
C LEU A 45 -23.07 9.81 1.54
N GLU A 46 -24.17 9.18 1.17
CA GLU A 46 -24.27 7.74 1.03
C GLU A 46 -23.34 7.21 -0.07
N SER A 47 -23.36 7.81 -1.26
CA SER A 47 -22.46 7.46 -2.36
C SER A 47 -20.99 7.67 -1.98
N ILE A 48 -20.67 8.75 -1.28
CA ILE A 48 -19.32 9.02 -0.76
C ILE A 48 -18.92 7.97 0.27
N GLY A 49 -19.86 7.56 1.13
CA GLY A 49 -19.65 6.48 2.10
C GLY A 49 -19.38 5.14 1.42
N LEU A 50 -20.14 4.79 0.37
CA LEU A 50 -19.93 3.58 -0.42
C LEU A 50 -18.54 3.54 -1.07
N LEU A 51 -18.02 4.68 -1.52
CA LEU A 51 -16.67 4.73 -2.06
C LEU A 51 -15.60 4.31 -1.03
N GLN A 52 -15.84 4.45 0.28
CA GLN A 52 -14.87 4.01 1.29
C GLN A 52 -14.66 2.48 1.30
N LEU A 53 -15.56 1.71 0.66
CA LEU A 53 -15.38 0.26 0.44
C LEU A 53 -14.13 -0.06 -0.40
N VAL A 54 -13.56 0.93 -1.10
CA VAL A 54 -12.27 0.77 -1.80
C VAL A 54 -11.12 0.37 -0.84
N LYS A 55 -11.27 0.58 0.47
CA LYS A 55 -10.31 0.13 1.50
C LYS A 55 -10.40 -1.36 1.81
N LEU A 56 -11.50 -2.02 1.48
CA LEU A 56 -11.72 -3.44 1.81
C LEU A 56 -10.60 -4.36 1.31
N PRO A 57 -10.09 -4.25 0.07
CA PRO A 57 -8.99 -5.10 -0.37
C PRO A 57 -7.75 -4.99 0.53
N TRP A 58 -7.43 -3.81 1.01
CA TRP A 58 -6.30 -3.61 1.93
C TRP A 58 -6.51 -4.29 3.28
N ILE A 59 -7.73 -4.30 3.78
CA ILE A 59 -8.09 -4.97 5.02
C ILE A 59 -8.08 -6.49 4.82
N LEU A 60 -8.62 -6.95 3.70
CA LEU A 60 -8.84 -8.38 3.41
C LEU A 60 -7.63 -9.05 2.73
N LYS A 61 -6.54 -8.34 2.44
CA LYS A 61 -5.37 -8.87 1.72
C LYS A 61 -4.78 -10.14 2.36
N PHE A 62 -4.94 -10.33 3.67
CA PHE A 62 -4.49 -11.52 4.38
C PHE A 62 -5.15 -12.81 3.86
N LEU A 63 -6.34 -12.72 3.24
CA LEU A 63 -7.05 -13.89 2.71
C LEU A 63 -6.33 -14.51 1.50
N TRP A 64 -5.65 -13.70 0.68
CA TRP A 64 -4.92 -14.21 -0.50
C TRP A 64 -3.40 -14.11 -0.39
N ALA A 65 -2.87 -13.50 0.68
CA ALA A 65 -1.44 -13.46 0.91
C ALA A 65 -0.78 -14.85 0.88
N PRO A 66 -1.35 -15.92 1.50
CA PRO A 66 -0.78 -17.26 1.43
C PRO A 66 -0.71 -17.83 0.00
N PHE A 67 -1.61 -17.43 -0.89
CA PHE A 67 -1.57 -17.84 -2.29
C PHE A 67 -0.36 -17.23 -3.02
N ILE A 68 -0.07 -15.96 -2.74
CA ILE A 68 1.10 -15.27 -3.30
C ILE A 68 2.38 -15.92 -2.79
N ASP A 69 2.50 -16.14 -1.49
CA ASP A 69 3.68 -16.74 -0.86
C ASP A 69 3.92 -18.17 -1.34
N LYS A 70 2.86 -18.96 -1.55
CA LYS A 70 2.96 -20.30 -2.12
C LYS A 70 3.54 -20.30 -3.53
N ASN A 71 3.18 -19.31 -4.35
CA ASN A 71 3.57 -19.19 -5.76
C ASN A 71 4.86 -18.38 -5.96
N ALA A 72 5.30 -17.60 -4.97
CA ALA A 72 6.48 -16.75 -5.03
C ALA A 72 7.56 -17.24 -4.06
N LYS A 73 8.51 -18.06 -4.55
CA LYS A 73 9.57 -18.66 -3.72
C LYS A 73 10.93 -17.96 -3.87
N SER A 74 11.05 -16.97 -4.72
CA SER A 74 12.31 -16.30 -5.04
C SER A 74 12.12 -14.80 -5.21
N ILE A 75 13.19 -14.03 -5.06
CA ILE A 75 13.20 -12.59 -5.34
C ILE A 75 12.60 -12.29 -6.73
N LYS A 76 13.00 -13.04 -7.76
CA LYS A 76 12.48 -12.88 -9.12
C LYS A 76 10.97 -13.12 -9.21
N SER A 77 10.43 -14.05 -8.41
CA SER A 77 8.98 -14.31 -8.38
C SER A 77 8.23 -13.17 -7.74
N TYR A 78 8.71 -12.62 -6.62
CA TYR A 78 8.09 -11.45 -5.98
C TYR A 78 8.18 -10.21 -6.86
N VAL A 79 9.32 -9.96 -7.50
CA VAL A 79 9.45 -8.85 -8.47
C VAL A 79 8.45 -9.01 -9.62
N ARG A 80 8.20 -10.22 -10.13
CA ARG A 80 7.14 -10.44 -11.14
C ARG A 80 5.75 -10.11 -10.62
N TRP A 81 5.41 -10.53 -9.39
CA TRP A 81 4.14 -10.18 -8.76
C TRP A 81 3.98 -8.66 -8.64
N ILE A 82 5.02 -7.96 -8.15
CA ILE A 82 5.02 -6.49 -8.05
C ILE A 82 4.76 -5.86 -9.42
N VAL A 83 5.53 -6.26 -10.44
CA VAL A 83 5.43 -5.66 -11.79
C VAL A 83 4.07 -5.94 -12.43
N TYR A 84 3.55 -7.18 -12.36
CA TYR A 84 2.27 -7.51 -12.97
C TYR A 84 1.08 -6.87 -12.26
N SER A 85 1.11 -6.81 -10.94
CA SER A 85 0.08 -6.13 -10.18
C SER A 85 0.03 -4.64 -10.50
N GLU A 86 1.20 -3.99 -10.60
CA GLU A 86 1.30 -2.57 -10.91
C GLU A 86 0.91 -2.24 -12.35
N LEU A 87 1.31 -3.08 -13.32
CA LEU A 87 0.87 -2.95 -14.72
C LEU A 87 -0.65 -3.11 -14.83
N PHE A 88 -1.21 -4.11 -14.14
CA PHE A 88 -2.66 -4.32 -14.13
C PHE A 88 -3.39 -3.15 -13.47
N TYR A 89 -2.86 -2.66 -12.32
CA TYR A 89 -3.37 -1.46 -11.67
C TYR A 89 -3.38 -0.26 -12.64
N ALA A 90 -2.25 0.03 -13.28
CA ALA A 90 -2.13 1.16 -14.21
C ALA A 90 -3.10 1.04 -15.39
N MET A 91 -3.27 -0.17 -15.94
CA MET A 91 -4.22 -0.42 -17.03
C MET A 91 -5.66 -0.13 -16.61
N VAL A 92 -6.06 -0.58 -15.41
CA VAL A 92 -7.41 -0.31 -14.89
C VAL A 92 -7.61 1.19 -14.62
N ILE A 93 -6.62 1.88 -14.05
CA ILE A 93 -6.69 3.34 -13.81
C ILE A 93 -6.78 4.13 -15.12
N ILE A 94 -6.07 3.72 -16.15
CA ILE A 94 -6.20 4.33 -17.49
C ILE A 94 -7.63 4.13 -18.02
N ALA A 95 -8.20 2.93 -17.86
CA ALA A 95 -9.59 2.67 -18.25
C ALA A 95 -10.58 3.56 -17.48
N VAL A 96 -10.39 3.75 -16.18
CA VAL A 96 -11.18 4.67 -15.36
C VAL A 96 -11.04 6.12 -15.86
N GLY A 97 -9.87 6.52 -16.36
CA GLY A 97 -9.64 7.87 -16.93
C GLY A 97 -10.49 8.19 -18.14
N PHE A 98 -10.99 7.19 -18.88
CA PHE A 98 -11.92 7.40 -20.00
C PHE A 98 -13.38 7.50 -19.57
N LEU A 99 -13.70 7.26 -18.31
CA LEU A 99 -15.05 7.30 -17.77
C LEU A 99 -15.32 8.64 -17.10
N SER A 100 -16.55 9.12 -17.23
CA SER A 100 -17.01 10.31 -16.52
C SER A 100 -17.50 9.92 -15.12
N LEU A 101 -17.02 10.62 -14.09
CA LEU A 101 -17.45 10.40 -12.72
C LEU A 101 -18.97 10.59 -12.58
N GLN A 102 -19.54 11.57 -13.28
CA GLN A 102 -20.98 11.93 -13.21
C GLN A 102 -21.90 10.85 -13.76
N THR A 103 -21.50 10.17 -14.85
CA THR A 103 -22.38 9.20 -15.55
C THR A 103 -22.05 7.74 -15.26
N ASN A 104 -20.81 7.44 -14.84
CA ASN A 104 -20.32 6.06 -14.72
C ASN A 104 -19.83 5.72 -13.30
N PHE A 105 -20.38 6.37 -12.27
CA PHE A 105 -19.91 6.23 -10.89
C PHE A 105 -19.82 4.77 -10.42
N GLU A 106 -20.87 3.97 -10.64
CA GLU A 106 -20.89 2.58 -10.19
C GLU A 106 -19.78 1.75 -10.86
N LEU A 107 -19.60 1.92 -12.18
CA LEU A 107 -18.55 1.24 -12.91
C LEU A 107 -17.16 1.68 -12.44
N ILE A 108 -16.97 2.97 -12.21
CA ILE A 108 -15.73 3.53 -11.65
C ILE A 108 -15.45 2.92 -10.28
N ALA A 109 -16.45 2.86 -9.39
CA ALA A 109 -16.28 2.29 -8.05
C ALA A 109 -15.83 0.82 -8.12
N VAL A 110 -16.43 0.01 -8.98
CA VAL A 110 -16.04 -1.40 -9.20
C VAL A 110 -14.61 -1.49 -9.75
N LEU A 111 -14.28 -0.72 -10.78
CA LEU A 111 -12.94 -0.72 -11.37
C LEU A 111 -11.87 -0.26 -10.37
N VAL A 112 -12.17 0.72 -9.53
CA VAL A 112 -11.27 1.19 -8.49
C VAL A 112 -11.04 0.09 -7.42
N ILE A 113 -12.08 -0.64 -7.01
CA ILE A 113 -11.92 -1.79 -6.10
C ILE A 113 -11.00 -2.84 -6.72
N ILE A 114 -11.15 -3.14 -8.01
CA ILE A 114 -10.28 -4.06 -8.75
C ILE A 114 -8.84 -3.53 -8.78
N ALA A 115 -8.65 -2.24 -9.09
CA ALA A 115 -7.33 -1.60 -9.09
C ALA A 115 -6.68 -1.66 -7.69
N ILE A 116 -7.42 -1.32 -6.64
CA ILE A 116 -6.90 -1.37 -5.27
C ILE A 116 -6.62 -2.81 -4.82
N THR A 117 -7.34 -3.81 -5.33
CA THR A 117 -7.01 -5.23 -5.09
C THR A 117 -5.64 -5.58 -5.72
N ALA A 118 -5.34 -5.07 -6.91
CA ALA A 118 -4.02 -5.23 -7.51
C ALA A 118 -2.94 -4.50 -6.69
N SER A 119 -3.21 -3.29 -6.22
CA SER A 119 -2.30 -2.53 -5.34
C SER A 119 -2.05 -3.27 -4.01
N ALA A 120 -3.08 -3.84 -3.38
CA ALA A 120 -2.93 -4.65 -2.17
C ALA A 120 -2.12 -5.94 -2.44
N THR A 121 -2.23 -6.51 -3.64
CA THR A 121 -1.43 -7.67 -4.07
C THR A 121 0.04 -7.28 -4.26
N GLN A 122 0.30 -6.12 -4.84
CA GLN A 122 1.64 -5.56 -4.98
C GLN A 122 2.28 -5.32 -3.61
N ASP A 123 1.52 -4.80 -2.64
CA ASP A 123 1.99 -4.56 -1.26
C ASP A 123 2.42 -5.86 -0.56
N ILE A 124 1.61 -6.94 -0.64
CA ILE A 124 2.00 -8.27 -0.11
C ILE A 124 3.35 -8.70 -0.71
N ALA A 125 3.49 -8.58 -2.03
CA ALA A 125 4.72 -8.98 -2.71
C ALA A 125 5.91 -8.07 -2.37
N THR A 126 5.67 -6.77 -2.15
CA THR A 126 6.70 -5.80 -1.75
C THR A 126 7.19 -6.06 -0.33
N ASP A 127 6.31 -6.35 0.62
CA ASP A 127 6.68 -6.67 1.99
C ASP A 127 7.51 -7.97 2.06
N ALA A 128 7.09 -9.01 1.34
CA ALA A 128 7.87 -10.25 1.24
C ALA A 128 9.22 -10.03 0.53
N PHE A 129 9.26 -9.23 -0.52
CA PHE A 129 10.50 -8.84 -1.20
C PHE A 129 11.44 -8.10 -0.24
N ALA A 130 10.93 -7.14 0.54
CA ALA A 130 11.71 -6.40 1.53
C ALA A 130 12.37 -7.34 2.57
N ILE A 131 11.60 -8.31 3.09
CA ILE A 131 12.12 -9.31 4.04
C ILE A 131 13.25 -10.12 3.43
N LEU A 132 13.18 -10.46 2.13
CA LEU A 132 14.20 -11.27 1.45
C LEU A 132 15.50 -10.51 1.16
N ILE A 133 15.44 -9.19 0.91
CA ILE A 133 16.60 -8.40 0.52
C ILE A 133 17.25 -7.67 1.70
N LEU A 134 16.53 -7.48 2.81
CA LEU A 134 17.03 -6.77 3.99
C LEU A 134 17.62 -7.74 5.01
N ARG A 135 18.82 -7.41 5.50
CA ARG A 135 19.45 -8.10 6.64
C ARG A 135 18.70 -7.75 7.93
N LYS A 136 18.86 -8.54 9.00
CA LYS A 136 18.22 -8.28 10.29
C LYS A 136 18.49 -6.86 10.83
N ASN A 137 19.74 -6.41 10.74
CA ASN A 137 20.14 -5.06 11.16
C ASN A 137 19.62 -3.94 10.24
N GLU A 138 19.18 -4.24 9.03
CA GLU A 138 18.58 -3.30 8.07
C GLU A 138 17.04 -3.19 8.22
N ARG A 139 16.39 -4.16 8.88
CA ARG A 139 14.91 -4.23 8.98
C ARG A 139 14.30 -3.00 9.68
N GLY A 140 14.97 -2.48 10.72
CA GLY A 140 14.53 -1.25 11.38
C GLY A 140 14.50 -0.05 10.43
N MET A 141 15.54 0.12 9.61
CA MET A 141 15.56 1.13 8.56
C MET A 141 14.51 0.85 7.49
N GLY A 142 14.31 -0.42 7.11
CA GLY A 142 13.26 -0.84 6.16
C GLY A 142 11.87 -0.42 6.62
N ASN A 143 11.52 -0.63 7.90
CA ASN A 143 10.25 -0.18 8.48
C ASN A 143 10.12 1.35 8.50
N GLY A 144 11.23 2.06 8.77
CA GLY A 144 11.27 3.52 8.67
C GLY A 144 11.00 4.01 7.26
N ILE A 145 11.56 3.35 6.24
CA ILE A 145 11.34 3.66 4.82
C ILE A 145 9.89 3.34 4.40
N GLN A 146 9.32 2.24 4.88
CA GLN A 146 7.90 1.93 4.65
C GLN A 146 7.01 3.05 5.20
N SER A 147 7.23 3.46 6.43
CA SER A 147 6.47 4.55 7.05
C SER A 147 6.66 5.88 6.32
N ALA A 148 7.89 6.23 5.95
CA ALA A 148 8.21 7.43 5.18
C ALA A 148 7.56 7.40 3.79
N GLY A 149 7.63 6.26 3.09
CA GLY A 149 7.01 6.07 1.78
C GLY A 149 5.50 6.20 1.84
N SER A 150 4.87 5.61 2.86
CA SER A 150 3.42 5.72 3.08
C SER A 150 3.00 7.17 3.39
N PHE A 151 3.76 7.87 4.21
CA PHE A 151 3.49 9.27 4.53
C PHE A 151 3.67 10.19 3.31
N LEU A 152 4.79 10.07 2.59
CA LEU A 152 5.05 10.84 1.36
C LEU A 152 4.01 10.53 0.28
N GLY A 153 3.65 9.26 0.11
CA GLY A 153 2.61 8.85 -0.82
C GLY A 153 1.24 9.44 -0.44
N SER A 154 0.91 9.49 0.84
CA SER A 154 -0.31 10.16 1.31
C SER A 154 -0.30 11.66 1.02
N LEU A 155 0.81 12.37 1.25
CA LEU A 155 0.93 13.79 0.94
C LEU A 155 0.77 14.05 -0.56
N ILE A 156 1.43 13.26 -1.40
CA ILE A 156 1.31 13.36 -2.86
C ILE A 156 -0.13 13.06 -3.29
N GLY A 157 -0.67 11.94 -2.82
CA GLY A 157 -2.00 11.44 -3.21
C GLY A 157 -3.15 12.32 -2.75
N SER A 158 -3.05 12.98 -1.61
CA SER A 158 -4.11 13.87 -1.10
C SER A 158 -3.89 15.34 -1.47
N GLY A 159 -2.65 15.82 -1.46
CA GLY A 159 -2.36 17.24 -1.69
C GLY A 159 -2.04 17.56 -3.14
N ILE A 160 -0.96 16.99 -3.67
CA ILE A 160 -0.48 17.31 -5.02
C ILE A 160 -1.50 16.90 -6.08
N LEU A 161 -2.11 15.71 -5.95
CA LEU A 161 -3.10 15.24 -6.92
C LEU A 161 -4.38 16.08 -6.90
N LEU A 162 -4.78 16.66 -5.77
CA LEU A 162 -5.91 17.60 -5.74
C LEU A 162 -5.61 18.89 -6.54
N LEU A 163 -4.39 19.42 -6.41
CA LEU A 163 -3.95 20.56 -7.21
C LEU A 163 -3.90 20.23 -8.70
N LEU A 164 -3.37 19.07 -9.06
CA LEU A 164 -3.33 18.62 -10.45
C LEU A 164 -4.73 18.43 -11.04
N TYR A 165 -5.68 17.92 -10.24
CA TYR A 165 -7.08 17.84 -10.66
C TYR A 165 -7.66 19.20 -11.00
N HIS A 166 -7.38 20.21 -10.17
CA HIS A 166 -7.87 21.57 -10.39
C HIS A 166 -7.38 22.18 -11.73
N TYR A 167 -6.14 21.91 -12.11
CA TYR A 167 -5.53 22.48 -13.33
C TYR A 167 -5.74 21.64 -14.60
N PHE A 168 -5.76 20.33 -14.48
CA PHE A 168 -5.72 19.41 -15.64
C PHE A 168 -6.96 18.52 -15.77
N GLY A 169 -7.83 18.52 -14.77
CA GLY A 169 -9.06 17.74 -14.75
C GLY A 169 -8.83 16.23 -14.52
N TRP A 170 -9.95 15.49 -14.57
CA TRP A 170 -10.04 14.08 -14.20
C TRP A 170 -9.16 13.15 -15.03
N GLN A 171 -9.27 13.24 -16.35
CA GLN A 171 -8.61 12.31 -17.26
C GLN A 171 -7.09 12.43 -17.22
N ALA A 172 -6.56 13.65 -17.33
CA ALA A 172 -5.12 13.91 -17.30
C ALA A 172 -4.51 13.49 -15.97
N LEU A 173 -5.25 13.71 -14.86
CA LEU A 173 -4.84 13.28 -13.53
C LEU A 173 -4.67 11.76 -13.43
N LEU A 174 -5.65 10.98 -13.90
CA LEU A 174 -5.59 9.51 -13.82
C LEU A 174 -4.50 8.93 -14.73
N PHE A 175 -4.28 9.52 -15.90
CA PHE A 175 -3.16 9.12 -16.76
C PHE A 175 -1.82 9.45 -16.11
N GLY A 176 -1.71 10.63 -15.47
CA GLY A 176 -0.54 11.00 -14.67
C GLY A 176 -0.30 10.05 -13.51
N LEU A 177 -1.35 9.66 -12.80
CA LEU A 177 -1.29 8.68 -11.71
C LEU A 177 -0.80 7.32 -12.20
N ALA A 178 -1.36 6.81 -13.31
CA ALA A 178 -0.91 5.55 -13.91
C ALA A 178 0.57 5.63 -14.34
N GLY A 179 0.98 6.73 -14.97
CA GLY A 179 2.38 6.96 -15.32
C GLY A 179 3.30 7.01 -14.11
N PHE A 180 2.88 7.68 -13.04
CA PHE A 180 3.64 7.81 -11.80
C PHE A 180 3.92 6.44 -11.17
N VAL A 181 2.90 5.59 -11.02
CA VAL A 181 3.08 4.26 -10.41
C VAL A 181 3.97 3.36 -11.27
N LEU A 182 3.88 3.46 -12.60
CA LEU A 182 4.77 2.73 -13.50
C LEU A 182 6.23 3.21 -13.42
N LEU A 183 6.46 4.52 -13.25
CA LEU A 183 7.79 5.07 -13.04
C LEU A 183 8.44 4.57 -11.76
N ALA A 184 7.65 4.31 -10.72
CA ALA A 184 8.14 3.77 -9.45
C ALA A 184 8.71 2.34 -9.57
N LEU A 185 8.41 1.61 -10.65
CA LEU A 185 9.02 0.32 -10.96
C LEU A 185 10.44 0.43 -11.54
N THR A 186 10.88 1.64 -11.91
CA THR A 186 12.19 1.85 -12.55
C THR A 186 13.35 1.27 -11.74
N PRO A 187 13.45 1.47 -10.40
CA PRO A 187 14.54 0.91 -9.62
C PRO A 187 14.58 -0.63 -9.63
N LEU A 188 13.42 -1.29 -9.73
CA LEU A 188 13.39 -2.76 -9.82
C LEU A 188 14.02 -3.30 -11.12
N ARG A 189 13.98 -2.51 -12.20
CA ARG A 189 14.61 -2.87 -13.49
C ARG A 189 16.08 -2.49 -13.54
N MET A 190 16.44 -1.37 -12.90
CA MET A 190 17.81 -0.85 -12.91
C MET A 190 18.75 -1.61 -11.98
N PHE A 191 18.24 -2.11 -10.85
CA PHE A 191 19.06 -2.73 -9.83
C PHE A 191 18.87 -4.25 -9.79
N LYS A 192 19.98 -4.96 -9.58
CA LYS A 192 19.95 -6.40 -9.29
C LYS A 192 19.91 -6.60 -7.78
N PHE A 193 18.97 -7.40 -7.33
CA PHE A 193 18.79 -7.71 -5.91
C PHE A 193 19.24 -9.14 -5.63
N GLU A 194 19.98 -9.30 -4.55
CA GLU A 194 20.43 -10.58 -4.02
C GLU A 194 19.69 -10.85 -2.71
N ARG A 195 19.47 -12.12 -2.39
CA ARG A 195 18.91 -12.49 -1.10
C ARG A 195 19.90 -12.12 0.00
N ALA A 196 19.40 -11.56 1.09
CA ALA A 196 20.23 -11.35 2.28
C ALA A 196 20.72 -12.71 2.78
N GLU A 197 21.99 -12.79 3.16
CA GLU A 197 22.54 -14.00 3.78
C GLU A 197 21.77 -14.28 5.07
N PRO A 198 21.33 -15.53 5.29
CA PRO A 198 20.73 -15.89 6.58
C PRO A 198 21.76 -15.70 7.68
N ASP A 199 21.31 -15.13 8.82
CA ASP A 199 22.16 -15.07 10.01
C ASP A 199 22.54 -16.50 10.44
N VAL A 200 23.75 -16.73 10.85
CA VAL A 200 24.32 -18.04 11.24
C VAL A 200 23.45 -18.75 12.31
N THR A 201 22.58 -18.03 13.00
CA THR A 201 21.66 -18.56 14.02
C THR A 201 20.32 -19.10 13.47
N GLU A 202 20.03 -18.94 12.17
CA GLU A 202 18.79 -19.44 11.54
C GLU A 202 18.99 -20.76 10.75
N THR A 203 19.97 -21.58 11.13
CA THR A 203 20.17 -22.94 10.62
C THR A 203 19.03 -23.86 11.08
N GLY A 204 17.80 -23.60 10.64
CA GLY A 204 16.64 -24.38 11.05
C GLY A 204 15.29 -23.89 10.50
N SER A 205 15.27 -22.85 9.65
CA SER A 205 13.99 -22.47 9.04
C SER A 205 13.57 -23.52 8.01
N GLU A 206 12.89 -24.57 8.48
CA GLU A 206 12.04 -25.42 7.65
C GLU A 206 11.23 -24.53 6.71
N LYS A 207 11.09 -24.93 5.48
CA LYS A 207 10.20 -24.30 4.50
C LYS A 207 8.78 -24.36 5.08
N VAL A 208 8.36 -23.30 5.77
CA VAL A 208 7.01 -23.21 6.34
C VAL A 208 6.06 -23.18 5.14
N ASN A 209 5.40 -24.30 4.94
CA ASN A 209 4.38 -24.42 3.90
C ASN A 209 3.06 -23.94 4.51
N ILE A 210 2.84 -22.62 4.49
CA ILE A 210 1.66 -21.98 5.06
C ILE A 210 0.41 -22.55 4.39
N ARG A 211 -0.46 -23.15 5.19
CA ARG A 211 -1.77 -23.65 4.78
C ARG A 211 -2.85 -22.74 5.35
N TYR A 212 -4.01 -22.68 4.71
CA TYR A 212 -5.16 -21.95 5.28
C TYR A 212 -5.57 -22.46 6.66
N SER A 213 -5.35 -23.75 6.95
CA SER A 213 -5.51 -24.32 8.28
C SER A 213 -4.65 -23.65 9.35
N ASP A 214 -3.49 -23.11 8.97
CA ASP A 214 -2.56 -22.46 9.91
C ASP A 214 -3.11 -21.11 10.35
N ILE A 215 -3.86 -20.42 9.48
CA ILE A 215 -4.59 -19.20 9.84
C ILE A 215 -5.62 -19.51 10.91
N TYR A 216 -6.42 -20.57 10.71
CA TYR A 216 -7.41 -20.99 11.71
C TYR A 216 -6.74 -21.41 13.03
N SER A 217 -5.66 -22.20 12.97
CA SER A 217 -4.91 -22.62 14.14
C SER A 217 -4.29 -21.44 14.90
N PHE A 218 -3.88 -20.37 14.19
CA PHE A 218 -3.38 -19.15 14.83
C PHE A 218 -4.45 -18.52 15.72
N PHE A 219 -5.68 -18.36 15.22
CA PHE A 219 -6.77 -17.74 15.99
C PHE A 219 -7.26 -18.60 17.16
N THR A 220 -7.00 -19.90 17.13
CA THR A 220 -7.37 -20.84 18.19
C THR A 220 -6.28 -21.03 19.24
N GLN A 221 -5.10 -20.45 19.08
CA GLN A 221 -4.01 -20.53 20.05
C GLN A 221 -4.39 -19.91 21.40
N LYS A 222 -3.99 -20.57 22.49
CA LYS A 222 -4.23 -20.08 23.84
C LYS A 222 -3.56 -18.72 24.06
N GLY A 223 -4.36 -17.72 24.40
CA GLY A 223 -3.89 -16.37 24.70
C GLY A 223 -3.95 -15.40 23.51
N ILE A 224 -4.15 -15.88 22.27
CA ILE A 224 -4.21 -15.01 21.09
C ILE A 224 -5.38 -14.01 21.16
N SER A 225 -6.52 -14.42 21.71
CA SER A 225 -7.67 -13.55 21.92
C SER A 225 -7.37 -12.34 22.81
N LYS A 226 -6.57 -12.54 23.86
CA LYS A 226 -6.12 -11.44 24.75
C LYS A 226 -5.17 -10.50 24.01
N GLN A 227 -4.25 -11.03 23.20
CA GLN A 227 -3.34 -10.20 22.39
C GLN A 227 -4.09 -9.40 21.34
N ILE A 228 -5.05 -10.02 20.64
CA ILE A 228 -5.90 -9.32 19.67
C ILE A 228 -6.71 -8.22 20.36
N LEU A 229 -7.34 -8.52 21.51
CA LEU A 229 -8.08 -7.53 22.28
C LEU A 229 -7.19 -6.35 22.69
N LEU A 230 -5.99 -6.61 23.19
CA LEU A 230 -5.03 -5.58 23.56
C LEU A 230 -4.64 -4.72 22.37
N LEU A 231 -4.34 -5.32 21.22
CA LEU A 231 -4.01 -4.61 19.98
C LEU A 231 -5.19 -3.75 19.50
N VAL A 232 -6.41 -4.29 19.52
CA VAL A 232 -7.62 -3.55 19.11
C VAL A 232 -7.85 -2.36 20.03
N LEU A 233 -7.77 -2.53 21.35
CA LEU A 233 -7.95 -1.44 22.32
C LEU A 233 -6.88 -0.36 22.17
N PHE A 234 -5.62 -0.76 22.03
CA PHE A 234 -4.50 0.17 21.84
C PHE A 234 -4.65 0.95 20.53
N TYR A 235 -4.94 0.27 19.42
CA TYR A 235 -5.06 0.89 18.11
C TYR A 235 -6.30 1.77 18.01
N SER A 236 -7.44 1.35 18.58
CA SER A 236 -8.67 2.16 18.60
C SER A 236 -8.50 3.44 19.42
N GLY A 237 -7.74 3.39 20.53
CA GLY A 237 -7.40 4.58 21.31
C GLY A 237 -6.62 5.61 20.48
N ILE A 238 -5.58 5.17 19.78
CA ILE A 238 -4.78 6.06 18.91
C ILE A 238 -5.61 6.58 17.75
N MET A 239 -6.36 5.71 17.06
CA MET A 239 -7.16 6.08 15.90
C MET A 239 -8.36 6.94 16.25
N GLY A 240 -8.89 6.85 17.48
CA GLY A 240 -9.94 7.73 17.98
C GLY A 240 -9.42 9.12 18.34
N MET A 241 -8.23 9.20 18.93
CA MET A 241 -7.68 10.47 19.43
C MET A 241 -7.13 11.36 18.29
N LEU A 242 -6.38 10.78 17.34
CA LEU A 242 -5.73 11.56 16.27
C LEU A 242 -6.71 12.38 15.39
N PRO A 243 -7.87 11.86 14.95
CA PRO A 243 -8.83 12.65 14.20
C PRO A 243 -9.45 13.79 15.00
N MET A 244 -9.58 13.63 16.33
CA MET A 244 -10.12 14.67 17.21
C MET A 244 -9.14 15.80 17.48
N LEU A 245 -7.85 15.60 17.23
CA LEU A 245 -6.84 16.63 17.41
C LEU A 245 -7.08 17.85 16.51
N LYS A 246 -7.50 17.64 15.25
CA LYS A 246 -7.79 18.74 14.31
C LYS A 246 -8.94 19.63 14.75
N PRO A 247 -10.16 19.12 15.04
CA PRO A 247 -11.22 19.93 15.61
C PRO A 247 -10.81 20.67 16.88
N PHE A 248 -10.10 19.98 17.77
CA PHE A 248 -9.61 20.59 19.01
C PHE A 248 -8.65 21.76 18.76
N MET A 249 -7.75 21.66 17.80
CA MET A 249 -6.85 22.76 17.41
C MET A 249 -7.65 23.95 16.85
N VAL A 250 -8.67 23.70 16.04
CA VAL A 250 -9.58 24.76 15.52
C VAL A 250 -10.33 25.44 16.66
N ASP A 251 -10.83 24.69 17.65
CA ASP A 251 -11.51 25.24 18.82
C ASP A 251 -10.58 26.11 19.69
N LEU A 252 -9.28 25.83 19.65
CA LEU A 252 -8.25 26.63 20.31
C LEU A 252 -7.77 27.85 19.49
N GLY A 253 -8.33 28.05 18.27
CA GLY A 253 -8.01 29.19 17.42
C GLY A 253 -6.74 29.03 16.56
N TYR A 254 -6.27 27.79 16.35
CA TYR A 254 -5.14 27.45 15.47
C TYR A 254 -5.59 27.00 14.08
#